data_d4b118142a33153de53a99df0ce66166
#
_entry.id   d4b118142a33153de53a99df0ce66166
#
_cell.length_a   1.000
_cell.length_b   1.000
_cell.length_c   1.000
_cell.angle_alpha   90.00
_cell.angle_beta   90.00
_cell.angle_gamma   90.00
#
_symmetry.space_group_name_H-M   'P 1'
#
loop_
_entity.id
_entity.type
_entity.pdbx_description
1 polymer ?
#
loop_
_entity_poly.entity_id
_entity_poly.type
_entity_poly.pdbx_seq_one_letter_code
_entity_poly.pdbx_strand_id
1 'polypeptide(L)'
;IDISHLIDLGGVEALKGIIIDGGTVTIGAMTTQHELITNDALASAAPIIREASLQIADPQVRYIGTIGGNVANGDPANDMPGLMQTLGATYHLAGPNGGRTVAARDFYEAAYFTAREDDEILTAVSFAATSGGYAYEKQKRKIGDYATAAAGVLLTMHGGSCSAASVALTNLSDTPVYCTDAVDILVGSSVDDEAVAAAVKAAVDV
;
A
#
# COMPACT_ATOMS: atom_id res chain seq x y z
N ILE A 1 3.69 23.53 15.10
CA ILE A 1 2.98 23.88 13.84
C ILE A 1 1.84 24.81 14.23
N ASP A 2 1.79 25.98 13.65
CA ASP A 2 0.70 26.96 13.88
C ASP A 2 -0.36 26.70 12.78
N ILE A 3 -1.43 25.99 13.15
CA ILE A 3 -2.51 25.62 12.22
C ILE A 3 -3.62 26.67 12.35
N SER A 4 -3.81 27.49 11.33
CA SER A 4 -4.84 28.52 11.32
C SER A 4 -6.24 27.98 10.99
N HIS A 5 -6.32 26.90 10.19
CA HIS A 5 -7.58 26.29 9.75
C HIS A 5 -7.43 24.78 9.69
N LEU A 6 -8.50 24.07 10.05
CA LEU A 6 -8.63 22.62 9.89
C LEU A 6 -9.89 22.36 9.04
N ILE A 7 -9.74 21.62 7.95
CA ILE A 7 -10.84 21.27 7.05
C ILE A 7 -11.14 19.78 7.20
N ASP A 8 -12.35 19.45 7.65
CA ASP A 8 -12.82 18.08 7.74
C ASP A 8 -13.32 17.58 6.37
N LEU A 9 -12.71 16.53 5.87
CA LEU A 9 -13.09 15.85 4.62
C LEU A 9 -14.10 14.72 4.84
N GLY A 10 -14.42 14.37 6.08
CA GLY A 10 -15.29 13.25 6.45
C GLY A 10 -16.72 13.32 5.86
N GLY A 11 -17.20 14.53 5.53
CA GLY A 11 -18.50 14.74 4.88
C GLY A 11 -18.49 14.65 3.35
N VAL A 12 -17.34 14.43 2.70
CA VAL A 12 -17.24 14.42 1.23
C VAL A 12 -17.46 13.00 0.71
N GLU A 13 -18.69 12.69 0.32
CA GLU A 13 -19.06 11.32 -0.13
C GLU A 13 -18.28 10.85 -1.36
N ALA A 14 -17.87 11.77 -2.25
CA ALA A 14 -17.07 11.44 -3.44
C ALA A 14 -15.68 10.87 -3.12
N LEU A 15 -15.21 11.03 -1.87
CA LEU A 15 -13.92 10.50 -1.41
C LEU A 15 -14.06 9.14 -0.72
N LYS A 16 -15.23 8.52 -0.69
CA LYS A 16 -15.51 7.27 0.01
C LYS A 16 -15.82 6.13 -0.94
N GLY A 17 -15.70 4.91 -0.42
CA GLY A 17 -16.18 3.70 -1.06
C GLY A 17 -15.12 2.94 -1.85
N ILE A 18 -15.52 1.75 -2.27
CA ILE A 18 -14.68 0.79 -2.98
C ILE A 18 -15.40 0.38 -4.26
N ILE A 19 -14.75 0.56 -5.38
CA ILE A 19 -15.26 0.17 -6.71
C ILE A 19 -14.31 -0.88 -7.29
N ILE A 20 -14.88 -1.98 -7.79
CA ILE A 20 -14.13 -3.02 -8.49
C ILE A 20 -14.78 -3.16 -9.87
N ASP A 21 -14.07 -2.73 -10.89
CA ASP A 21 -14.57 -2.74 -12.26
C ASP A 21 -13.44 -3.09 -13.24
N GLY A 22 -13.75 -3.93 -14.23
CA GLY A 22 -12.80 -4.33 -15.28
C GLY A 22 -11.46 -4.89 -14.78
N GLY A 23 -11.44 -5.50 -13.57
CA GLY A 23 -10.21 -5.98 -12.94
C GLY A 23 -9.39 -4.90 -12.24
N THR A 24 -9.90 -3.68 -12.13
CA THR A 24 -9.30 -2.59 -11.38
C THR A 24 -10.06 -2.37 -10.08
N VAL A 25 -9.32 -2.23 -8.99
CA VAL A 25 -9.83 -1.82 -7.67
C VAL A 25 -9.56 -0.32 -7.52
N THR A 26 -10.57 0.45 -7.19
CA THR A 26 -10.44 1.87 -6.83
C THR A 26 -11.04 2.09 -5.44
N ILE A 27 -10.27 2.70 -4.54
CA ILE A 27 -10.64 2.95 -3.15
C ILE A 27 -10.57 4.44 -2.90
N GLY A 28 -11.68 5.05 -2.51
CA GLY A 28 -11.75 6.46 -2.12
C GLY A 28 -10.87 6.75 -0.90
N ALA A 29 -10.19 7.89 -0.89
CA ALA A 29 -9.20 8.22 0.14
C ALA A 29 -9.79 8.25 1.57
N MET A 30 -11.07 8.57 1.72
CA MET A 30 -11.76 8.60 3.01
C MET A 30 -12.36 7.25 3.43
N THR A 31 -12.12 6.16 2.68
CA THR A 31 -12.48 4.80 3.09
C THR A 31 -11.65 4.38 4.29
N THR A 32 -12.31 3.96 5.36
CA THR A 32 -11.68 3.61 6.63
C THR A 32 -10.98 2.23 6.57
N GLN A 33 -10.01 2.00 7.45
CA GLN A 33 -9.38 0.69 7.60
C GLN A 33 -10.41 -0.40 7.97
N HIS A 34 -11.44 -0.03 8.73
CA HIS A 34 -12.53 -0.95 9.06
C HIS A 34 -13.32 -1.39 7.81
N GLU A 35 -13.65 -0.45 6.92
CA GLU A 35 -14.33 -0.75 5.65
C GLU A 35 -13.47 -1.64 4.75
N LEU A 36 -12.15 -1.42 4.69
CA LEU A 36 -11.23 -2.29 3.95
C LEU A 36 -11.25 -3.74 4.48
N ILE A 37 -11.31 -3.91 5.80
CA ILE A 37 -11.36 -5.25 6.44
C ILE A 37 -12.68 -5.95 6.17
N THR A 38 -13.81 -5.24 6.21
CA THR A 38 -15.16 -5.81 6.18
C THR A 38 -15.74 -5.96 4.78
N ASN A 39 -15.11 -5.41 3.76
CA ASN A 39 -15.57 -5.51 2.37
C ASN A 39 -15.16 -6.84 1.75
N ASP A 40 -16.11 -7.75 1.54
CA ASP A 40 -15.85 -9.08 0.99
C ASP A 40 -15.47 -9.07 -0.50
N ALA A 41 -15.98 -8.11 -1.27
CA ALA A 41 -15.57 -7.96 -2.67
C ALA A 41 -14.10 -7.53 -2.78
N LEU A 42 -13.65 -6.60 -1.93
CA LEU A 42 -12.24 -6.22 -1.85
C LEU A 42 -11.37 -7.38 -1.37
N ALA A 43 -11.82 -8.13 -0.36
CA ALA A 43 -11.09 -9.29 0.12
C ALA A 43 -10.93 -10.40 -0.94
N SER A 44 -11.88 -10.49 -1.87
CA SER A 44 -11.78 -11.42 -3.01
C SER A 44 -10.86 -10.88 -4.12
N ALA A 45 -10.86 -9.56 -4.36
CA ALA A 45 -10.08 -8.93 -5.41
C ALA A 45 -8.63 -8.63 -5.02
N ALA A 46 -8.38 -8.38 -3.73
CA ALA A 46 -7.05 -8.05 -3.19
C ALA A 46 -6.95 -8.44 -1.71
N PRO A 47 -6.87 -9.75 -1.39
CA PRO A 47 -6.90 -10.25 -0.02
C PRO A 47 -5.78 -9.71 0.88
N ILE A 48 -4.63 -9.37 0.32
CA ILE A 48 -3.50 -8.76 1.03
C ILE A 48 -3.88 -7.44 1.74
N ILE A 49 -4.85 -6.69 1.22
CA ILE A 49 -5.36 -5.45 1.85
C ILE A 49 -5.97 -5.78 3.22
N ARG A 50 -6.84 -6.81 3.28
CA ARG A 50 -7.47 -7.24 4.55
C ARG A 50 -6.40 -7.71 5.55
N GLU A 51 -5.43 -8.49 5.10
CA GLU A 51 -4.36 -9.02 5.94
C GLU A 51 -3.50 -7.90 6.57
N ALA A 52 -3.07 -6.94 5.77
CA ALA A 52 -2.33 -5.78 6.26
C ALA A 52 -3.19 -4.89 7.17
N SER A 53 -4.43 -4.57 6.77
CA SER A 53 -5.33 -3.70 7.53
C SER A 53 -5.66 -4.26 8.92
N LEU A 54 -5.75 -5.59 9.08
CA LEU A 54 -5.94 -6.26 10.37
C LEU A 54 -4.75 -6.04 11.33
N GLN A 55 -3.57 -5.70 10.82
CA GLN A 55 -2.37 -5.45 11.61
C GLN A 55 -2.17 -3.97 11.96
N ILE A 56 -2.98 -3.06 11.38
CA ILE A 56 -2.93 -1.62 11.63
C ILE A 56 -3.68 -1.29 12.92
N ALA A 57 -2.98 -0.66 13.86
CA ALA A 57 -3.53 -0.07 15.08
C ALA A 57 -4.52 -0.99 15.83
N ASP A 58 -5.49 -0.40 16.51
CA ASP A 58 -6.59 -1.07 17.19
C ASP A 58 -7.94 -0.79 16.50
N PRO A 59 -9.04 -1.45 16.92
CA PRO A 59 -10.35 -1.24 16.31
C PRO A 59 -10.82 0.22 16.34
N GLN A 60 -10.58 0.98 17.42
CA GLN A 60 -11.01 2.36 17.55
C GLN A 60 -10.33 3.24 16.49
N VAL A 61 -9.03 3.06 16.29
CA VAL A 61 -8.29 3.78 15.24
C VAL A 61 -8.75 3.35 13.86
N ARG A 62 -9.00 2.05 13.62
CA ARG A 62 -9.45 1.55 12.31
C ARG A 62 -10.81 2.06 11.88
N TYR A 63 -11.71 2.39 12.82
CA TYR A 63 -13.02 3.00 12.52
C TYR A 63 -12.91 4.44 12.00
N ILE A 64 -11.82 5.14 12.28
CA ILE A 64 -11.61 6.55 11.92
C ILE A 64 -10.49 6.71 10.89
N GLY A 65 -9.40 5.96 11.05
CA GLY A 65 -8.23 6.02 10.17
C GLY A 65 -8.58 5.55 8.75
N THR A 66 -8.22 6.37 7.76
CA THR A 66 -8.54 6.15 6.35
C THR A 66 -7.31 5.70 5.57
N ILE A 67 -7.54 5.03 4.42
CA ILE A 67 -6.44 4.66 3.52
C ILE A 67 -5.70 5.89 3.02
N GLY A 68 -6.42 6.94 2.62
CA GLY A 68 -5.83 8.18 2.11
C GLY A 68 -5.04 8.92 3.18
N GLY A 69 -5.52 8.96 4.42
CA GLY A 69 -4.79 9.55 5.55
C GLY A 69 -3.49 8.82 5.83
N ASN A 70 -3.50 7.48 5.81
CA ASN A 70 -2.30 6.65 6.00
C ASN A 70 -1.26 6.86 4.89
N VAL A 71 -1.72 6.91 3.62
CA VAL A 71 -0.86 7.11 2.44
C VAL A 71 -0.31 8.54 2.39
N ALA A 72 -1.17 9.55 2.51
CA ALA A 72 -0.78 10.95 2.33
C ALA A 72 0.06 11.52 3.49
N ASN A 73 0.03 10.86 4.66
CA ASN A 73 0.87 11.25 5.80
C ASN A 73 2.38 11.07 5.52
N GLY A 74 2.74 10.11 4.65
CA GLY A 74 4.13 9.85 4.28
C GLY A 74 5.02 9.37 5.44
N ASP A 75 4.41 8.81 6.52
CA ASP A 75 5.16 8.20 7.61
C ASP A 75 5.78 6.87 7.15
N PRO A 76 7.12 6.71 7.21
CA PRO A 76 7.78 5.47 6.80
C PRO A 76 7.28 4.21 7.52
N ALA A 77 6.82 4.35 8.77
CA ALA A 77 6.33 3.25 9.59
C ALA A 77 4.86 2.88 9.34
N ASN A 78 4.15 3.62 8.49
CA ASN A 78 2.80 3.28 8.05
C ASN A 78 2.83 2.05 7.12
N ASP A 79 1.84 1.17 7.27
CA ASP A 79 1.74 -0.07 6.51
C ASP A 79 1.31 0.16 5.05
N MET A 80 0.38 1.09 4.79
CA MET A 80 -0.19 1.30 3.46
C MET A 80 0.82 1.77 2.41
N PRO A 81 1.77 2.67 2.66
CA PRO A 81 2.76 3.09 1.66
C PRO A 81 3.52 1.94 1.01
N GLY A 82 4.10 1.04 1.79
CA GLY A 82 4.80 -0.15 1.27
C GLY A 82 3.85 -1.12 0.57
N LEU A 83 2.67 -1.35 1.14
CA LEU A 83 1.64 -2.20 0.53
C LEU A 83 1.17 -1.66 -0.83
N MET A 84 0.99 -0.34 -0.96
CA MET A 84 0.62 0.28 -2.25
C MET A 84 1.73 0.13 -3.29
N GLN A 85 3.01 0.16 -2.90
CA GLN A 85 4.11 -0.15 -3.82
C GLN A 85 4.09 -1.63 -4.24
N THR A 86 3.80 -2.54 -3.30
CA THR A 86 3.62 -3.98 -3.60
C THR A 86 2.50 -4.20 -4.62
N LEU A 87 1.38 -3.48 -4.50
CA LEU A 87 0.24 -3.55 -5.40
C LEU A 87 0.47 -2.80 -6.73
N GLY A 88 1.58 -2.07 -6.90
CA GLY A 88 1.80 -1.21 -8.05
C GLY A 88 0.71 -0.15 -8.19
N ALA A 89 0.25 0.40 -7.07
CA ALA A 89 -0.88 1.30 -7.02
C ALA A 89 -0.59 2.67 -7.68
N THR A 90 -1.66 3.32 -8.09
CA THR A 90 -1.69 4.70 -8.58
C THR A 90 -2.51 5.54 -7.62
N TYR A 91 -1.98 6.68 -7.23
CA TYR A 91 -2.64 7.69 -6.41
C TYR A 91 -3.30 8.75 -7.28
N HIS A 92 -4.53 9.11 -6.95
CA HIS A 92 -5.30 10.13 -7.63
C HIS A 92 -5.30 11.40 -6.77
N LEU A 93 -4.79 12.49 -7.32
CA LEU A 93 -4.70 13.78 -6.65
C LEU A 93 -5.65 14.76 -7.33
N ALA A 94 -6.21 15.67 -6.57
CA ALA A 94 -7.02 16.77 -7.07
C ALA A 94 -6.62 18.09 -6.42
N GLY A 95 -6.51 19.12 -7.22
CA GLY A 95 -6.19 20.48 -6.82
C GLY A 95 -6.90 21.50 -7.70
N PRO A 96 -6.63 22.81 -7.52
CA PRO A 96 -7.30 23.90 -8.25
C PRO A 96 -7.10 23.81 -9.78
N ASN A 97 -6.01 23.18 -10.21
CA ASN A 97 -5.64 23.03 -11.62
C ASN A 97 -6.18 21.74 -12.25
N GLY A 98 -7.03 21.01 -11.56
CA GLY A 98 -7.58 19.72 -12.01
C GLY A 98 -7.02 18.52 -11.26
N GLY A 99 -7.20 17.33 -11.86
CA GLY A 99 -6.71 16.07 -11.29
C GLY A 99 -5.47 15.56 -12.00
N ARG A 100 -4.60 14.86 -11.26
CA ARG A 100 -3.47 14.12 -11.81
C ARG A 100 -3.28 12.80 -11.06
N THR A 101 -2.45 11.93 -11.62
CA THR A 101 -2.11 10.67 -10.99
C THR A 101 -0.60 10.56 -10.78
N VAL A 102 -0.20 9.85 -9.71
CA VAL A 102 1.19 9.54 -9.39
C VAL A 102 1.29 8.06 -9.03
N ALA A 103 2.28 7.35 -9.56
CA ALA A 103 2.52 5.97 -9.15
C ALA A 103 2.98 5.91 -7.68
N ALA A 104 2.56 4.88 -6.95
CA ALA A 104 2.93 4.73 -5.53
C ALA A 104 4.46 4.69 -5.32
N ARG A 105 5.21 4.24 -6.33
CA ARG A 105 6.68 4.20 -6.30
C ARG A 105 7.34 5.56 -6.46
N ASP A 106 6.64 6.55 -7.02
CA ASP A 106 7.14 7.89 -7.31
C ASP A 106 6.54 8.94 -6.36
N PHE A 107 5.76 8.51 -5.37
CA PHE A 107 4.99 9.42 -4.53
C PHE A 107 5.72 9.89 -3.27
N TYR A 108 6.63 9.10 -2.73
CA TYR A 108 7.33 9.40 -1.48
C TYR A 108 8.74 9.94 -1.77
N GLU A 109 9.00 11.18 -1.35
CA GLU A 109 10.26 11.88 -1.59
C GLU A 109 11.19 11.80 -0.37
N ALA A 110 10.62 11.83 0.84
CA ALA A 110 11.30 11.67 2.12
C ALA A 110 10.27 11.31 3.21
N ALA A 111 10.74 11.06 4.43
CA ALA A 111 9.85 10.86 5.58
C ALA A 111 8.93 12.08 5.75
N TYR A 112 7.60 11.84 5.74
CA TYR A 112 6.54 12.85 5.79
C TYR A 112 6.51 13.84 4.61
N PHE A 113 7.26 13.57 3.54
CA PHE A 113 7.24 14.34 2.30
C PHE A 113 6.78 13.47 1.14
N THR A 114 5.79 13.98 0.42
CA THR A 114 5.18 13.29 -0.72
C THR A 114 5.14 14.22 -1.93
N ALA A 115 4.98 13.66 -3.13
CA ALA A 115 4.81 14.39 -4.38
C ALA A 115 3.47 15.16 -4.49
N ARG A 116 2.65 15.19 -3.42
CA ARG A 116 1.44 15.98 -3.34
C ARG A 116 1.80 17.46 -3.14
N GLU A 117 1.27 18.33 -3.99
CA GLU A 117 1.40 19.78 -3.80
C GLU A 117 0.59 20.27 -2.59
N ASP A 118 0.92 21.45 -2.07
CA ASP A 118 0.27 22.03 -0.88
C ASP A 118 -1.24 22.25 -1.04
N ASP A 119 -1.69 22.52 -2.28
CA ASP A 119 -3.07 22.78 -2.65
C ASP A 119 -3.79 21.56 -3.26
N GLU A 120 -3.19 20.37 -3.18
CA GLU A 120 -3.77 19.11 -3.63
C GLU A 120 -4.27 18.25 -2.46
N ILE A 121 -5.29 17.44 -2.73
CA ILE A 121 -5.74 16.36 -1.86
C ILE A 121 -5.63 15.02 -2.59
N LEU A 122 -5.32 13.95 -1.84
CA LEU A 122 -5.47 12.59 -2.32
C LEU A 122 -6.96 12.24 -2.34
N THR A 123 -7.47 11.82 -3.49
CA THR A 123 -8.90 11.51 -3.67
C THR A 123 -9.19 10.02 -3.72
N ALA A 124 -8.27 9.23 -4.25
CA ALA A 124 -8.41 7.77 -4.34
C ALA A 124 -7.05 7.09 -4.54
N VAL A 125 -7.03 5.79 -4.30
CA VAL A 125 -5.96 4.88 -4.75
C VAL A 125 -6.55 3.85 -5.69
N SER A 126 -5.82 3.43 -6.73
CA SER A 126 -6.27 2.37 -7.64
C SER A 126 -5.14 1.41 -7.97
N PHE A 127 -5.47 0.14 -8.19
CA PHE A 127 -4.54 -0.93 -8.57
C PHE A 127 -5.27 -2.07 -9.26
N ALA A 128 -4.54 -2.95 -9.92
CA ALA A 128 -5.11 -4.15 -10.52
C ALA A 128 -5.52 -5.16 -9.44
N ALA A 129 -6.69 -5.81 -9.60
CA ALA A 129 -7.06 -6.93 -8.75
C ALA A 129 -5.97 -8.01 -8.80
N THR A 130 -5.66 -8.60 -7.66
CA THR A 130 -4.59 -9.58 -7.53
C THR A 130 -5.12 -11.00 -7.69
N SER A 131 -4.35 -11.84 -8.39
CA SER A 131 -4.63 -13.27 -8.50
C SER A 131 -3.31 -14.02 -8.31
N GLY A 132 -3.17 -14.83 -7.29
CA GLY A 132 -1.92 -15.55 -7.04
C GLY A 132 -1.54 -15.59 -5.56
N GLY A 133 -0.27 -15.90 -5.29
CA GLY A 133 0.26 -15.92 -3.94
C GLY A 133 0.47 -14.50 -3.41
N TYR A 134 0.22 -14.31 -2.14
CA TYR A 134 0.47 -13.04 -1.46
C TYR A 134 0.88 -13.30 -0.01
N ALA A 135 1.63 -12.36 0.57
CA ALA A 135 1.89 -12.31 2.00
C ALA A 135 2.14 -10.87 2.44
N TYR A 136 1.75 -10.54 3.64
CA TYR A 136 2.12 -9.32 4.33
C TYR A 136 2.61 -9.67 5.73
N GLU A 137 3.91 -9.54 5.97
CA GLU A 137 4.53 -9.84 7.25
C GLU A 137 5.05 -8.56 7.90
N LYS A 138 4.75 -8.40 9.19
CA LYS A 138 5.07 -7.19 9.95
C LYS A 138 5.72 -7.54 11.28
N GLN A 139 6.95 -7.08 11.47
CA GLN A 139 7.60 -7.05 12.77
C GLN A 139 7.13 -5.82 13.55
N LYS A 140 6.70 -6.02 14.79
CA LYS A 140 6.17 -4.98 15.66
C LYS A 140 6.44 -5.34 17.13
N ARG A 141 6.51 -4.34 18.01
CA ARG A 141 6.76 -4.56 19.45
C ARG A 141 5.54 -5.13 20.18
N LYS A 142 4.35 -4.69 19.79
CA LYS A 142 3.06 -5.12 20.38
C LYS A 142 1.96 -5.08 19.30
N ILE A 143 0.83 -5.69 19.60
CA ILE A 143 -0.36 -5.64 18.75
C ILE A 143 -0.78 -4.19 18.53
N GLY A 144 -1.04 -3.80 17.27
CA GLY A 144 -1.48 -2.46 16.90
C GLY A 144 -0.37 -1.41 16.80
N ASP A 145 0.89 -1.76 17.08
CA ASP A 145 2.01 -0.82 16.92
C ASP A 145 2.36 -0.56 15.45
N TYR A 146 3.08 0.52 15.20
CA TYR A 146 3.71 0.77 13.89
C TYR A 146 4.66 -0.36 13.50
N ALA A 147 4.94 -0.47 12.23
CA ALA A 147 5.92 -1.43 11.76
C ALA A 147 7.33 -1.05 12.27
N THR A 148 8.03 -1.98 12.91
CA THR A 148 9.48 -1.91 13.04
C THR A 148 10.12 -2.18 11.68
N ALA A 149 9.58 -3.17 10.97
CA ALA A 149 9.81 -3.47 9.57
C ALA A 149 8.60 -4.27 9.06
N ALA A 150 8.26 -4.13 7.78
CA ALA A 150 7.29 -5.02 7.16
C ALA A 150 7.66 -5.30 5.70
N ALA A 151 7.14 -6.41 5.17
CA ALA A 151 7.30 -6.82 3.79
C ALA A 151 5.95 -7.21 3.19
N GLY A 152 5.64 -6.65 2.03
CA GLY A 152 4.54 -7.08 1.17
C GLY A 152 5.06 -7.82 -0.06
N VAL A 153 4.46 -8.96 -0.37
CA VAL A 153 4.85 -9.79 -1.52
C VAL A 153 3.61 -10.21 -2.30
N LEU A 154 3.72 -10.12 -3.62
CA LEU A 154 2.78 -10.74 -4.57
C LEU A 154 3.55 -11.61 -5.54
N LEU A 155 3.00 -12.78 -5.86
CA LEU A 155 3.57 -13.73 -6.83
C LEU A 155 2.47 -14.24 -7.75
N THR A 156 2.75 -14.29 -9.06
CA THR A 156 1.90 -14.96 -10.04
C THR A 156 2.67 -16.10 -10.66
N MET A 157 2.15 -17.32 -10.52
CA MET A 157 2.76 -18.54 -11.07
C MET A 157 2.06 -18.93 -12.36
N HIS A 158 2.84 -19.34 -13.34
CA HIS A 158 2.34 -19.92 -14.60
C HIS A 158 3.25 -21.06 -15.03
N GLY A 159 2.67 -22.26 -15.26
CA GLY A 159 3.42 -23.43 -15.74
C GLY A 159 4.57 -23.88 -14.82
N GLY A 160 4.47 -23.63 -13.51
CA GLY A 160 5.50 -23.96 -12.51
C GLY A 160 6.62 -22.91 -12.38
N SER A 161 6.52 -21.80 -13.09
CA SER A 161 7.47 -20.68 -13.01
C SER A 161 6.76 -19.39 -12.57
N CYS A 162 7.47 -18.53 -11.86
CA CYS A 162 6.97 -17.21 -11.48
C CYS A 162 6.92 -16.29 -12.70
N SER A 163 5.72 -15.94 -13.14
CA SER A 163 5.53 -15.05 -14.29
C SER A 163 5.53 -13.56 -13.92
N ALA A 164 5.24 -13.25 -12.65
CA ALA A 164 5.31 -11.89 -12.11
C ALA A 164 5.52 -11.94 -10.60
N ALA A 165 6.32 -11.01 -10.09
CA ALA A 165 6.56 -10.80 -8.66
C ALA A 165 6.49 -9.32 -8.33
N SER A 166 6.16 -9.01 -7.08
CA SER A 166 6.27 -7.67 -6.51
C SER A 166 6.68 -7.80 -5.04
N VAL A 167 7.72 -7.08 -4.65
CA VAL A 167 8.25 -7.08 -3.28
C VAL A 167 8.50 -5.64 -2.86
N ALA A 168 7.91 -5.23 -1.75
CA ALA A 168 8.20 -3.92 -1.16
C ALA A 168 8.35 -4.02 0.36
N LEU A 169 9.22 -3.18 0.90
CA LEU A 169 9.56 -3.11 2.31
C LEU A 169 9.06 -1.81 2.93
N THR A 170 8.67 -1.89 4.18
CA THR A 170 8.15 -0.77 4.99
C THR A 170 9.10 -0.49 6.15
N ASN A 171 9.37 0.78 6.41
CA ASN A 171 10.16 1.30 7.54
C ASN A 171 11.63 0.80 7.62
N LEU A 172 12.26 0.57 6.48
CA LEU A 172 13.69 0.27 6.38
C LEU A 172 14.49 1.42 5.76
N SER A 173 13.81 2.47 5.31
CA SER A 173 14.34 3.72 4.79
C SER A 173 13.36 4.86 5.10
N ASP A 174 13.71 6.11 4.76
CA ASP A 174 12.83 7.27 4.87
C ASP A 174 11.60 7.19 3.96
N THR A 175 11.63 6.31 2.97
CA THR A 175 10.51 6.01 2.07
C THR A 175 10.33 4.50 1.94
N PRO A 176 9.15 4.00 1.52
CA PRO A 176 8.97 2.59 1.20
C PRO A 176 9.95 2.15 0.11
N VAL A 177 10.48 0.94 0.22
CA VAL A 177 11.50 0.41 -0.69
C VAL A 177 10.90 -0.67 -1.57
N TYR A 178 10.92 -0.46 -2.89
CA TYR A 178 10.59 -1.51 -3.85
C TYR A 178 11.84 -2.31 -4.23
N CYS A 179 11.82 -3.62 -3.97
CA CYS A 179 13.00 -4.50 -4.13
C CYS A 179 13.10 -5.04 -5.55
N THR A 180 13.58 -4.24 -6.50
CA THR A 180 13.73 -4.64 -7.92
C THR A 180 14.57 -5.89 -8.07
N ASP A 181 15.75 -5.96 -7.43
CA ASP A 181 16.67 -7.09 -7.54
C ASP A 181 16.05 -8.39 -7.01
N ALA A 182 15.28 -8.32 -5.92
CA ALA A 182 14.55 -9.48 -5.41
C ALA A 182 13.46 -9.95 -6.39
N VAL A 183 12.77 -9.01 -7.02
CA VAL A 183 11.76 -9.29 -8.06
C VAL A 183 12.40 -9.96 -9.27
N ASP A 184 13.54 -9.46 -9.75
CA ASP A 184 14.25 -9.99 -10.91
C ASP A 184 14.77 -11.44 -10.67
N ILE A 185 15.15 -11.76 -9.42
CA ILE A 185 15.53 -13.14 -9.04
C ILE A 185 14.32 -14.07 -9.05
N LEU A 186 13.16 -13.60 -8.59
CA LEU A 186 11.97 -14.43 -8.48
C LEU A 186 11.31 -14.69 -9.85
N VAL A 187 11.28 -13.68 -10.72
CA VAL A 187 10.66 -13.81 -12.05
C VAL A 187 11.42 -14.82 -12.93
N GLY A 188 10.71 -15.79 -13.46
CA GLY A 188 11.27 -16.89 -14.24
C GLY A 188 11.72 -18.10 -13.41
N SER A 189 11.84 -17.97 -12.08
CA SER A 189 12.21 -19.06 -11.19
C SER A 189 11.04 -19.98 -10.86
N SER A 190 11.32 -21.15 -10.27
CA SER A 190 10.33 -22.04 -9.65
C SER A 190 9.89 -21.60 -8.24
N VAL A 191 10.47 -20.50 -7.72
CA VAL A 191 10.27 -20.02 -6.34
C VAL A 191 10.62 -21.13 -5.31
N ASP A 192 11.68 -21.87 -5.58
CA ASP A 192 12.22 -22.85 -4.64
C ASP A 192 13.04 -22.16 -3.54
N ASP A 193 13.50 -22.95 -2.58
CA ASP A 193 14.23 -22.45 -1.41
C ASP A 193 15.50 -21.66 -1.79
N GLU A 194 16.17 -22.02 -2.90
CA GLU A 194 17.37 -21.32 -3.39
C GLU A 194 17.00 -19.93 -3.95
N ALA A 195 15.99 -19.86 -4.81
CA ALA A 195 15.50 -18.61 -5.36
C ALA A 195 14.96 -17.67 -4.26
N VAL A 196 14.22 -18.23 -3.29
CA VAL A 196 13.71 -17.46 -2.13
C VAL A 196 14.88 -16.93 -1.30
N ALA A 197 15.88 -17.76 -0.96
CA ALA A 197 17.03 -17.33 -0.19
C ALA A 197 17.82 -16.21 -0.91
N ALA A 198 17.99 -16.31 -2.23
CA ALA A 198 18.65 -15.31 -3.04
C ALA A 198 17.85 -13.99 -3.06
N ALA A 199 16.53 -14.06 -3.25
CA ALA A 199 15.65 -12.88 -3.23
C ALA A 199 15.63 -12.19 -1.87
N VAL A 200 15.57 -12.96 -0.77
CA VAL A 200 15.67 -12.41 0.61
C VAL A 200 17.00 -11.69 0.81
N LYS A 201 18.12 -12.28 0.36
CA LYS A 201 19.42 -11.63 0.45
C LYS A 201 19.44 -10.31 -0.32
N ALA A 202 18.95 -10.29 -1.56
CA ALA A 202 18.87 -9.08 -2.36
C ALA A 202 17.97 -7.99 -1.71
N ALA A 203 16.87 -8.40 -1.08
CA ALA A 203 15.99 -7.48 -0.35
C ALA A 203 16.61 -6.91 0.95
N VAL A 204 17.57 -7.59 1.56
CA VAL A 204 18.29 -7.12 2.77
C VAL A 204 19.42 -6.15 2.40
N ASP A 205 19.98 -6.27 1.21
CA ASP A 205 21.12 -5.48 0.75
C ASP A 205 20.70 -4.13 0.10
N VAL A 206 19.40 -3.76 0.15
CA VAL A 206 18.81 -2.53 -0.44
C VAL A 206 19.05 -1.29 0.42
#